data_a847ac891bb0a60e1b6a3eaeb12bf1a6
#
_entry.id   a847ac891bb0a60e1b6a3eaeb12bf1a6
#
_cell.length_a   1.000
_cell.length_b   1.000
_cell.length_c   1.000
_cell.angle_alpha   90.00
_cell.angle_beta   90.00
_cell.angle_gamma   90.00
#
_symmetry.space_group_name_H-M   'P 1'
#
loop_
_entity.id
_entity.type
_entity.pdbx_description
1 polymer ?
#
loop_
_entity_poly.entity_id
_entity_poly.type
_entity_poly.pdbx_seq_one_letter_code
_entity_poly.pdbx_strand_id
1 'polypeptide(L)'
;MKILLIEPEKIPRPLEIEPSLKSMQQLVGGPIQAVYPFEEPVALICHEEGKLLGLPLNRALRSPETGEIYDIIAGPFFLCGAPPDCDIFTSLTPEQMVHYKDRFRRIELYDTGRCDTR
;
A
#
# COMPACT_ATOMS: atom_id res chain seq x y z
N MET A 1 5.24 14.35 6.49
CA MET A 1 5.78 13.02 6.17
C MET A 1 5.47 12.71 4.71
N LYS A 2 6.50 12.40 3.97
CA LYS A 2 6.36 12.12 2.54
C LYS A 2 6.11 10.64 2.33
N ILE A 3 5.01 10.32 1.67
CA ILE A 3 4.58 8.94 1.45
C ILE A 3 4.29 8.74 -0.03
N LEU A 4 4.12 7.47 -0.40
CA LEU A 4 3.68 7.12 -1.75
C LEU A 4 2.29 6.53 -1.63
N LEU A 5 1.29 7.23 -2.17
CA LEU A 5 -0.10 6.78 -2.13
C LEU A 5 -0.41 5.97 -3.37
N ILE A 6 -1.01 4.80 -3.15
CA ILE A 6 -1.38 3.88 -4.22
C ILE A 6 -2.86 3.59 -4.08
N GLU A 7 -3.64 4.09 -5.05
CA GLU A 7 -5.10 3.90 -5.06
C GLU A 7 -5.47 2.90 -6.15
N PRO A 8 -6.60 2.20 -5.99
CA PRO A 8 -7.04 1.28 -7.02
C PRO A 8 -7.19 1.99 -8.37
N GLU A 9 -6.67 1.36 -9.42
CA GLU A 9 -6.81 1.81 -10.80
C GLU A 9 -6.16 3.16 -11.05
N LYS A 10 -5.20 3.57 -10.21
CA LYS A 10 -4.49 4.83 -10.38
C LYS A 10 -3.00 4.62 -10.27
N ILE A 11 -2.25 5.51 -10.91
CA ILE A 11 -0.81 5.50 -10.84
C ILE A 11 -0.38 5.99 -9.45
N PRO A 12 0.63 5.34 -8.84
CA PRO A 12 1.11 5.81 -7.53
C PRO A 12 1.56 7.26 -7.59
N ARG A 13 1.28 8.00 -6.52
CA ARG A 13 1.67 9.40 -6.47
C ARG A 13 2.25 9.76 -5.12
N PRO A 14 3.29 10.58 -5.10
CA PRO A 14 3.82 11.09 -3.84
C PRO A 14 2.82 12.03 -3.19
N LEU A 15 2.79 12.01 -1.87
CA LEU A 15 1.89 12.85 -1.11
C LEU A 15 2.55 13.20 0.21
N GLU A 16 2.31 14.40 0.69
CA GLU A 16 2.77 14.79 2.01
C GLU A 16 1.59 14.81 2.97
N ILE A 17 1.73 14.14 4.12
CA ILE A 17 0.67 14.08 5.12
C ILE A 17 1.27 14.40 6.47
N GLU A 18 0.40 14.74 7.41
CA GLU A 18 0.82 14.86 8.79
C GLU A 18 1.14 13.48 9.35
N PRO A 19 2.20 13.38 10.17
CA PRO A 19 2.58 12.08 10.74
C PRO A 19 1.68 11.75 11.94
N SER A 20 0.39 11.59 11.70
CA SER A 20 -0.58 11.31 12.74
C SER A 20 -1.42 10.11 12.36
N LEU A 21 -1.91 9.40 13.36
CA LEU A 21 -2.81 8.28 13.12
C LEU A 21 -4.04 8.72 12.37
N LYS A 22 -4.57 9.90 12.70
CA LYS A 22 -5.78 10.39 12.04
C LYS A 22 -5.58 10.60 10.55
N SER A 23 -4.46 11.17 10.15
CA SER A 23 -4.17 11.38 8.72
C SER A 23 -4.07 10.04 8.00
N MET A 24 -3.41 9.06 8.62
CA MET A 24 -3.26 7.75 8.03
C MET A 24 -4.60 7.04 7.89
N GLN A 25 -5.44 7.13 8.92
CA GLN A 25 -6.76 6.53 8.86
C GLN A 25 -7.64 7.17 7.78
N GLN A 26 -7.51 8.48 7.60
CA GLN A 26 -8.29 9.16 6.56
C GLN A 26 -7.89 8.69 5.18
N LEU A 27 -6.60 8.44 4.96
CA LEU A 27 -6.13 7.98 3.65
C LEU A 27 -6.66 6.60 3.29
N VAL A 28 -6.68 5.68 4.25
CA VAL A 28 -7.12 4.31 3.96
C VAL A 28 -8.60 4.10 4.20
N GLY A 29 -9.27 5.06 4.84
CA GLY A 29 -10.70 5.00 5.04
C GLY A 29 -11.14 4.30 6.31
N GLY A 30 -10.25 4.12 7.29
CA GLY A 30 -10.59 3.47 8.55
C GLY A 30 -9.37 3.02 9.30
N PRO A 31 -9.53 2.05 10.22
CA PRO A 31 -8.40 1.56 11.00
C PRO A 31 -7.28 1.05 10.10
N ILE A 32 -6.05 1.31 10.52
CA ILE A 32 -4.89 0.95 9.71
C ILE A 32 -4.28 -0.37 10.18
N GLN A 33 -3.65 -1.02 9.23
CA GLN A 33 -2.78 -2.16 9.46
C GLN A 33 -1.45 -1.89 8.80
N ALA A 34 -0.36 -2.16 9.49
CA ALA A 34 0.97 -2.03 8.92
C ALA A 34 1.51 -3.42 8.60
N VAL A 35 1.99 -3.60 7.38
CA VAL A 35 2.67 -4.81 6.98
C VAL A 35 4.03 -4.45 6.41
N TYR A 36 4.94 -5.40 6.41
CA TYR A 36 6.34 -5.14 6.07
C TYR A 36 6.79 -6.14 5.00
N PRO A 37 6.29 -5.99 3.76
CA PRO A 37 6.56 -6.98 2.71
C PRO A 37 7.91 -6.80 2.01
N PHE A 38 8.68 -5.81 2.40
CA PHE A 38 9.93 -5.48 1.73
C PHE A 38 11.11 -5.75 2.64
N GLU A 39 12.28 -6.00 2.04
CA GLU A 39 13.50 -6.15 2.82
C GLU A 39 13.97 -4.81 3.38
N GLU A 40 13.63 -3.73 2.71
CA GLU A 40 13.97 -2.40 3.17
C GLU A 40 13.08 -1.97 4.33
N PRO A 41 13.53 -1.01 5.15
CA PRO A 41 12.72 -0.51 6.26
C PRO A 41 11.59 0.41 5.78
N VAL A 42 10.65 -0.18 5.10
CA VAL A 42 9.48 0.50 4.53
C VAL A 42 8.24 -0.26 4.99
N ALA A 43 7.26 0.49 5.46
CA ALA A 43 5.98 -0.08 5.88
C ALA A 43 4.92 0.17 4.81
N LEU A 44 4.05 -0.80 4.64
CA LEU A 44 2.86 -0.68 3.82
C LEU A 44 1.67 -0.52 4.76
N ILE A 45 0.96 0.60 4.65
CA ILE A 45 -0.16 0.93 5.54
C ILE A 45 -1.45 0.80 4.73
N CYS A 46 -2.33 -0.07 5.18
CA CYS A 46 -3.59 -0.34 4.48
C CYS A 46 -4.73 -0.38 5.48
N HIS A 47 -5.96 -0.52 4.95
CA HIS A 47 -7.15 -0.66 5.80
C HIS A 47 -7.11 -2.04 6.45
N GLU A 48 -7.32 -2.07 7.75
CA GLU A 48 -7.23 -3.32 8.52
C GLU A 48 -8.22 -4.37 8.03
N GLU A 49 -9.40 -3.93 7.59
CA GLU A 49 -10.49 -4.82 7.18
C GLU A 49 -10.91 -4.62 5.73
N GLY A 50 -9.98 -4.18 4.88
CA GLY A 50 -10.34 -3.82 3.51
C GLY A 50 -11.02 -4.92 2.75
N LYS A 51 -10.51 -6.16 2.87
CA LYS A 51 -11.11 -7.30 2.15
C LYS A 51 -12.47 -7.65 2.71
N LEU A 52 -12.63 -7.61 4.03
CA LEU A 52 -13.92 -7.89 4.66
C LEU A 52 -14.99 -6.88 4.23
N LEU A 53 -14.58 -5.63 4.06
CA LEU A 53 -15.51 -4.58 3.66
C LEU A 53 -15.77 -4.56 2.16
N GLY A 54 -15.08 -5.40 1.40
CA GLY A 54 -15.25 -5.43 -0.04
C GLY A 54 -14.69 -4.22 -0.76
N LEU A 55 -13.64 -3.60 -0.20
CA LEU A 55 -12.98 -2.49 -0.89
C LEU A 55 -12.37 -2.99 -2.19
N PRO A 56 -12.26 -2.12 -3.20
CA PRO A 56 -11.70 -2.54 -4.48
C PRO A 56 -10.30 -3.09 -4.33
N LEU A 57 -10.02 -4.20 -5.00
CA LEU A 57 -8.69 -4.78 -5.01
C LEU A 57 -7.74 -3.84 -5.75
N ASN A 58 -6.53 -3.69 -5.23
CA ASN A 58 -5.61 -2.65 -5.66
C ASN A 58 -4.37 -3.24 -6.33
N ARG A 59 -3.46 -3.77 -5.54
CA ARG A 59 -2.21 -4.32 -6.05
C ARG A 59 -1.92 -5.64 -5.35
N ALA A 60 -1.29 -6.54 -6.09
CA ALA A 60 -0.84 -7.81 -5.54
C ALA A 60 0.54 -7.66 -4.93
N LEU A 61 0.77 -8.39 -3.84
CA LEU A 61 2.11 -8.55 -3.26
C LEU A 61 2.65 -9.88 -3.76
N ARG A 62 3.85 -9.84 -4.32
CA ARG A 62 4.45 -11.00 -4.97
C ARG A 62 5.75 -11.37 -4.28
N SER A 63 6.01 -12.67 -4.23
CA SER A 63 7.27 -13.17 -3.74
C SER A 63 8.40 -12.68 -4.65
N PRO A 64 9.47 -12.09 -4.10
CA PRO A 64 10.58 -11.64 -4.94
C PRO A 64 11.34 -12.80 -5.59
N GLU A 65 11.22 -14.01 -5.05
CA GLU A 65 11.94 -15.16 -5.56
C GLU A 65 11.20 -15.89 -6.65
N THR A 66 9.89 -16.01 -6.53
CA THR A 66 9.10 -16.80 -7.48
C THR A 66 8.16 -15.95 -8.32
N GLY A 67 7.87 -14.72 -7.93
CA GLY A 67 6.88 -13.89 -8.60
C GLY A 67 5.44 -14.26 -8.29
N GLU A 68 5.25 -15.24 -7.41
CA GLU A 68 3.90 -15.69 -7.06
C GLU A 68 3.20 -14.68 -6.16
N ILE A 69 1.91 -14.52 -6.39
CA ILE A 69 1.08 -13.64 -5.55
C ILE A 69 0.82 -14.36 -4.24
N TYR A 70 1.13 -13.70 -3.12
CA TYR A 70 0.80 -14.27 -1.81
C TYR A 70 -0.23 -13.43 -1.07
N ASP A 71 -0.54 -12.22 -1.54
CA ASP A 71 -1.58 -11.40 -0.95
C ASP A 71 -1.99 -10.33 -1.95
N ILE A 72 -3.20 -9.81 -1.79
CA ILE A 72 -3.70 -8.71 -2.61
C ILE A 72 -4.26 -7.68 -1.64
N ILE A 73 -3.82 -6.43 -1.78
CA ILE A 73 -4.27 -5.35 -0.91
C ILE A 73 -5.56 -4.77 -1.47
N ALA A 74 -6.57 -4.65 -0.61
CA ALA A 74 -7.85 -4.06 -0.97
C ALA A 74 -7.93 -2.63 -0.46
N GLY A 75 -8.39 -1.72 -1.30
CA GLY A 75 -8.51 -0.31 -0.97
C GLY A 75 -7.22 0.44 -1.13
N PRO A 76 -7.25 1.75 -0.91
CA PRO A 76 -6.02 2.56 -0.99
C PRO A 76 -5.03 2.16 0.08
N PHE A 77 -3.75 2.22 -0.25
CA PHE A 77 -2.69 2.00 0.72
C PHE A 77 -1.55 2.96 0.42
N PHE A 78 -0.64 3.09 1.37
CA PHE A 78 0.52 3.93 1.12
C PHE A 78 1.76 3.31 1.75
N LEU A 79 2.91 3.77 1.26
CA LEU A 79 4.21 3.34 1.76
C LEU A 79 4.87 4.50 2.48
N CYS A 80 5.53 4.19 3.60
CA CYS A 80 6.29 5.16 4.37
C CYS A 80 7.52 4.49 4.94
N GLY A 81 8.44 5.30 5.47
CA GLY A 81 9.63 4.75 6.10
C GLY A 81 9.31 4.15 7.45
N ALA A 82 10.02 3.08 7.78
CA ALA A 82 9.87 2.38 9.06
C ALA A 82 11.24 1.95 9.57
N PRO A 83 12.09 2.89 10.01
CA PRO A 83 13.44 2.54 10.47
C PRO A 83 13.36 1.56 11.63
N PRO A 84 14.23 0.55 11.67
CA PRO A 84 14.13 -0.51 12.67
C PRO A 84 14.42 -0.04 14.10
N ASP A 85 15.15 1.05 14.25
CA ASP A 85 15.49 1.57 15.58
C ASP A 85 14.61 2.76 15.97
N CYS A 86 13.45 2.90 15.33
CA CYS A 86 12.55 4.03 15.54
C CYS A 86 11.14 3.50 15.72
N ASP A 87 10.40 4.05 16.67
CA ASP A 87 9.02 3.60 16.93
C ASP A 87 8.00 4.34 16.09
N ILE A 88 8.43 5.29 15.27
CA ILE A 88 7.52 6.09 14.47
C ILE A 88 7.78 5.87 12.99
N PHE A 89 6.75 6.07 12.19
CA PHE A 89 6.88 6.06 10.73
C PHE A 89 7.50 7.37 10.27
N THR A 90 8.29 7.30 9.22
CA THR A 90 9.01 8.44 8.69
C THR A 90 8.74 8.57 7.20
N SER A 91 9.27 9.64 6.61
CA SER A 91 9.17 9.85 5.17
C SER A 91 9.94 8.75 4.42
N LEU A 92 9.45 8.42 3.22
CA LEU A 92 10.27 7.67 2.29
C LEU A 92 11.44 8.53 1.84
N THR A 93 12.58 7.92 1.61
CA THR A 93 13.71 8.64 0.99
C THR A 93 13.40 8.86 -0.50
N PRO A 94 14.07 9.83 -1.13
CA PRO A 94 13.87 10.03 -2.58
C PRO A 94 14.14 8.77 -3.40
N GLU A 95 15.14 8.00 -3.02
CA GLU A 95 15.46 6.75 -3.73
C GLU A 95 14.34 5.72 -3.56
N GLN A 96 13.82 5.60 -2.35
CA GLN A 96 12.70 4.69 -2.09
C GLN A 96 11.46 5.14 -2.86
N MET A 97 11.21 6.44 -2.91
CA MET A 97 10.07 6.97 -3.63
C MET A 97 10.11 6.57 -5.10
N VAL A 98 11.27 6.73 -5.75
CA VAL A 98 11.43 6.36 -7.15
C VAL A 98 11.27 4.86 -7.34
N HIS A 99 11.91 4.08 -6.47
CA HIS A 99 11.90 2.62 -6.56
C HIS A 99 10.49 2.06 -6.47
N TYR A 100 9.75 2.49 -5.46
CA TYR A 100 8.41 1.92 -5.23
C TYR A 100 7.37 2.51 -6.17
N LYS A 101 7.57 3.74 -6.62
CA LYS A 101 6.70 4.29 -7.66
C LYS A 101 6.79 3.46 -8.92
N ASP A 102 8.00 3.04 -9.29
CA ASP A 102 8.18 2.18 -10.45
C ASP A 102 7.61 0.78 -10.20
N ARG A 103 7.85 0.23 -9.01
CA ARG A 103 7.39 -1.13 -8.69
C ARG A 103 5.87 -1.25 -8.75
N PHE A 104 5.13 -0.24 -8.29
CA PHE A 104 3.68 -0.29 -8.25
C PHE A 104 3.01 0.51 -9.36
N ARG A 105 3.78 0.96 -10.34
CA ARG A 105 3.23 1.78 -11.40
C ARG A 105 2.18 1.05 -12.23
N ARG A 106 2.34 -0.24 -12.39
CA ARG A 106 1.41 -1.02 -13.20
C ARG A 106 0.09 -1.16 -12.47
N ILE A 107 -0.97 -0.67 -13.11
CA ILE A 107 -2.32 -0.80 -12.58
C ILE A 107 -2.76 -2.24 -12.80
N GLU A 108 -3.34 -2.84 -11.74
CA GLU A 108 -3.82 -4.21 -11.80
C GLU A 108 -5.33 -4.18 -11.68
N LEU A 109 -5.98 -4.86 -12.61
CA LEU A 109 -7.43 -4.96 -12.64
C LEU A 109 -7.81 -6.37 -12.23
N TYR A 110 -8.77 -6.48 -11.34
CA TYR A 110 -9.17 -7.77 -10.82
C TYR A 110 -10.65 -7.99 -11.11
N ASP A 111 -10.95 -9.19 -11.59
CA ASP A 111 -12.32 -9.63 -11.69
C ASP A 111 -12.78 -9.98 -10.28
N THR A 112 -13.78 -9.28 -9.79
CA THR A 112 -14.27 -9.50 -8.44
C THR A 112 -15.23 -10.66 -8.35
N GLY A 113 -15.24 -11.53 -9.35
CA GLY A 113 -15.97 -12.78 -9.27
C GLY A 113 -17.44 -12.66 -9.61
N ARG A 114 -17.77 -11.61 -10.15
CA ARG A 114 -19.10 -11.57 -10.65
C ARG A 114 -19.19 -12.23 -11.94
N CYS A 115 -18.53 -12.53 -12.09
CA CYS A 115 -18.58 -13.11 -12.99
C CYS A 115 -19.14 -14.00 -13.45
N ASP A 116 -19.23 -13.86 -12.90
CA ASP A 116 -19.61 -14.49 -13.06
C ASP A 116 -20.44 -14.67 -13.53
N THR A 117 -20.73 -14.36 -13.44
CA THR A 117 -21.52 -14.53 -13.70
C THR A 117 -21.74 -14.55 -14.63
N ARG A 118 -21.54 -14.61 -14.99
CA ARG A 118 -21.49 -14.72 -15.86
C ARG A 118 -21.78 -15.56 -16.41
#